data_c4c104b39446ac490ea8570f74adc40b
#
_entry.id   c4c104b39446ac490ea8570f74adc40b
#
_cell.length_a   1.000
_cell.length_b   1.000
_cell.length_c   1.000
_cell.angle_alpha   90.00
_cell.angle_beta   90.00
_cell.angle_gamma   90.00
#
_symmetry.space_group_name_H-M   'P 1'
#
loop_
_entity.id
_entity.type
_entity.pdbx_description
1 polymer ?
#
loop_
_entity_poly.entity_id
_entity_poly.type
_entity_poly.pdbx_seq_one_letter_code
_entity_poly.pdbx_strand_id
1 'polypeptide(L)'
;PSHRDGCCKTDRKEQAEKILRKIGGEEYANEQIASINESFAEETSSHSIRDLFEPRLMKIIGLGIFIAMFQQWCGINVIFNYAQEIFEAAGYDVSGMMLNIVITGIVNLVFTLVAINTVDRWGRRPLMLLGSGGLMVTYAILGSCYYFELKGIIVLAVVLTAIACYAMTLAPITWVLLSEIFPNRVRGTAMSLCVSALWIACFVLTVTFKPINVALGASGTFWLYGVICLIGFLVLYARVPETKNKSLEEIERELTKSS
;
A
#
# COMPACT_ATOMS: atom_id res chain seq x y z
N PRO A 1 12.05 26.38 27.51
CA PRO A 1 10.97 25.44 27.76
C PRO A 1 10.21 25.99 28.95
N SER A 2 9.04 26.52 28.68
CA SER A 2 8.27 27.29 29.64
C SER A 2 7.52 26.35 30.60
N HIS A 3 7.38 26.78 31.84
CA HIS A 3 6.60 26.15 32.92
C HIS A 3 5.15 25.80 32.53
N ARG A 4 4.62 26.40 31.46
CA ARG A 4 3.29 26.12 30.85
C ARG A 4 3.19 24.77 30.17
N ASP A 5 4.25 24.31 29.52
CA ASP A 5 4.21 23.02 28.78
C ASP A 5 4.20 21.82 29.74
N GLY A 6 4.79 21.93 30.89
CA GLY A 6 4.76 20.94 31.97
C GLY A 6 3.35 20.77 32.58
N CYS A 7 2.68 21.89 32.89
CA CYS A 7 1.33 21.85 33.47
C CYS A 7 0.27 21.28 32.51
N CYS A 8 0.33 21.61 31.21
CA CYS A 8 -0.61 21.05 30.23
C CYS A 8 -0.44 19.52 30.03
N LYS A 9 0.77 19.01 30.17
CA LYS A 9 1.00 17.54 30.07
C LYS A 9 0.46 16.81 31.30
N THR A 10 0.60 17.39 32.49
CA THR A 10 0.12 16.80 33.75
C THR A 10 -1.41 16.78 33.79
N ASP A 11 -2.06 17.88 33.41
CA ASP A 11 -3.53 18.01 33.40
C ASP A 11 -4.19 17.04 32.41
N ARG A 12 -3.56 16.79 31.26
CA ARG A 12 -4.04 15.79 30.29
C ARG A 12 -3.88 14.35 30.79
N LYS A 13 -2.84 14.04 31.57
CA LYS A 13 -2.66 12.71 32.16
C LYS A 13 -3.77 12.40 33.17
N GLU A 14 -4.07 13.36 34.05
CA GLU A 14 -5.16 13.19 35.02
C GLU A 14 -6.53 13.07 34.39
N GLN A 15 -6.77 13.78 33.27
CA GLN A 15 -8.00 13.64 32.50
C GLN A 15 -8.11 12.28 31.82
N ALA A 16 -7.01 11.77 31.23
CA ALA A 16 -6.97 10.44 30.63
C ALA A 16 -7.20 9.35 31.68
N GLU A 17 -6.60 9.47 32.86
CA GLU A 17 -6.81 8.55 33.97
C GLU A 17 -8.27 8.50 34.41
N LYS A 18 -8.91 9.67 34.58
CA LYS A 18 -10.33 9.77 34.94
C LYS A 18 -11.25 9.11 33.87
N ILE A 19 -10.91 9.23 32.61
CA ILE A 19 -11.66 8.61 31.51
C ILE A 19 -11.50 7.08 31.54
N LEU A 20 -10.27 6.58 31.69
CA LEU A 20 -9.97 5.15 31.77
C LEU A 20 -10.64 4.49 32.98
N ARG A 21 -10.66 5.15 34.16
CA ARG A 21 -11.39 4.69 35.35
C ARG A 21 -12.88 4.60 35.12
N LYS A 22 -13.46 5.51 34.32
CA LYS A 22 -14.89 5.47 33.96
C LYS A 22 -15.25 4.34 32.99
N ILE A 23 -14.31 3.93 32.14
CA ILE A 23 -14.55 2.91 31.10
C ILE A 23 -14.43 1.49 31.66
N GLY A 24 -13.38 1.19 32.45
CA GLY A 24 -13.06 -0.16 32.88
C GLY A 24 -12.77 -0.36 34.36
N GLY A 25 -12.95 0.67 35.20
CA GLY A 25 -12.64 0.61 36.64
C GLY A 25 -11.16 0.89 36.95
N GLU A 26 -10.79 0.78 38.26
CA GLU A 26 -9.44 1.16 38.72
C GLU A 26 -8.36 0.22 38.24
N GLU A 27 -8.62 -1.08 38.19
CA GLU A 27 -7.67 -2.11 37.79
C GLU A 27 -7.31 -1.98 36.30
N TYR A 28 -8.31 -1.83 35.43
CA TYR A 28 -8.15 -1.55 34.01
C TYR A 28 -7.39 -0.23 33.73
N ALA A 29 -7.72 0.83 34.48
CA ALA A 29 -7.05 2.13 34.33
C ALA A 29 -5.56 2.03 34.68
N ASN A 30 -5.21 1.34 35.76
CA ASN A 30 -3.83 1.16 36.17
C ASN A 30 -3.02 0.33 35.18
N GLU A 31 -3.61 -0.75 34.64
CA GLU A 31 -3.00 -1.59 33.62
C GLU A 31 -2.75 -0.81 32.32
N GLN A 32 -3.75 -0.05 31.86
CA GLN A 32 -3.62 0.79 30.66
C GLN A 32 -2.62 1.94 30.85
N ILE A 33 -2.58 2.57 32.03
CA ILE A 33 -1.61 3.63 32.33
C ILE A 33 -0.18 3.06 32.42
N ALA A 34 -0.01 1.87 32.97
CA ALA A 34 1.28 1.19 32.99
C ALA A 34 1.77 0.89 31.56
N SER A 35 0.91 0.32 30.72
CA SER A 35 1.19 0.05 29.31
C SER A 35 1.51 1.34 28.51
N ILE A 36 0.74 2.41 28.73
CA ILE A 36 0.98 3.70 28.09
C ILE A 36 2.33 4.30 28.55
N ASN A 37 2.64 4.25 29.85
CA ASN A 37 3.91 4.76 30.37
C ASN A 37 5.10 3.94 29.87
N GLU A 38 4.95 2.62 29.73
CA GLU A 38 5.95 1.74 29.12
C GLU A 38 6.19 2.10 27.66
N SER A 39 5.12 2.31 26.87
CA SER A 39 5.20 2.77 25.48
C SER A 39 5.86 4.15 25.37
N PHE A 40 5.56 5.09 26.27
CA PHE A 40 6.23 6.40 26.28
C PHE A 40 7.69 6.35 26.77
N ALA A 41 8.03 5.42 27.66
CA ALA A 41 9.42 5.20 28.07
C ALA A 41 10.25 4.61 26.91
N GLU A 42 9.64 3.74 26.12
CA GLU A 42 10.22 3.24 24.87
C GLU A 42 10.36 4.34 23.81
N GLU A 43 9.37 5.24 23.65
CA GLU A 43 9.46 6.38 22.72
C GLU A 43 10.48 7.43 23.14
N THR A 44 10.72 7.61 24.45
CA THR A 44 11.64 8.65 24.97
C THR A 44 13.11 8.20 24.99
N SER A 45 13.36 6.89 24.93
CA SER A 45 14.67 6.39 24.56
C SER A 45 14.87 6.74 23.08
N SER A 46 15.73 7.72 22.80
CA SER A 46 16.09 8.19 21.46
C SER A 46 16.55 6.98 20.65
N HIS A 47 15.59 6.31 19.97
CA HIS A 47 15.90 5.20 19.11
C HIS A 47 16.75 5.73 17.96
N SER A 48 18.02 5.39 18.02
CA SER A 48 18.98 5.80 17.02
C SER A 48 18.58 5.17 15.69
N ILE A 49 18.73 5.92 14.60
CA ILE A 49 18.67 5.37 13.25
C ILE A 49 19.52 4.08 13.13
N ARG A 50 20.48 3.89 14.02
CA ARG A 50 21.27 2.65 14.16
C ARG A 50 20.44 1.40 14.45
N ASP A 51 19.34 1.50 15.17
CA ASP A 51 18.48 0.36 15.52
C ASP A 51 17.80 -0.24 14.27
N LEU A 52 17.63 0.59 13.22
CA LEU A 52 17.11 0.13 11.91
C LEU A 52 18.08 -0.83 11.19
N PHE A 53 19.39 -0.76 11.49
CA PHE A 53 20.42 -1.59 10.89
C PHE A 53 20.59 -2.95 11.58
N GLU A 54 19.75 -3.27 12.56
CA GLU A 54 19.71 -4.61 13.12
C GLU A 54 19.34 -5.61 11.99
N PRO A 55 20.10 -6.71 11.79
CA PRO A 55 19.91 -7.62 10.65
C PRO A 55 18.49 -8.17 10.51
N ARG A 56 17.78 -8.32 11.62
CA ARG A 56 16.38 -8.77 11.65
C ARG A 56 15.43 -7.71 11.12
N LEU A 57 15.59 -6.46 11.57
CA LEU A 57 14.77 -5.33 11.13
C LEU A 57 15.05 -4.97 9.67
N MET A 58 16.29 -5.06 9.21
CA MET A 58 16.64 -4.80 7.81
C MET A 58 15.88 -5.70 6.83
N LYS A 59 15.62 -6.97 7.18
CA LYS A 59 14.81 -7.87 6.34
C LYS A 59 13.37 -7.40 6.25
N ILE A 60 12.78 -7.01 7.38
CA ILE A 60 11.40 -6.51 7.45
C ILE A 60 11.27 -5.18 6.70
N ILE A 61 12.24 -4.27 6.89
CA ILE A 61 12.29 -2.99 6.18
C ILE A 61 12.47 -3.21 4.67
N GLY A 62 13.34 -4.13 4.26
CA GLY A 62 13.52 -4.51 2.88
C GLY A 62 12.24 -5.04 2.23
N LEU A 63 11.48 -5.86 2.95
CA LEU A 63 10.16 -6.32 2.50
C LEU A 63 9.17 -5.16 2.40
N GLY A 64 9.13 -4.26 3.39
CA GLY A 64 8.28 -3.07 3.36
C GLY A 64 8.60 -2.14 2.20
N ILE A 65 9.89 -1.87 1.94
CA ILE A 65 10.33 -1.08 0.78
C ILE A 65 9.91 -1.77 -0.52
N PHE A 66 10.10 -3.09 -0.63
CA PHE A 66 9.65 -3.84 -1.81
C PHE A 66 8.15 -3.69 -2.05
N ILE A 67 7.32 -3.86 -1.02
CA ILE A 67 5.86 -3.73 -1.09
C ILE A 67 5.47 -2.31 -1.53
N ALA A 68 6.10 -1.29 -0.96
CA ALA A 68 5.87 0.11 -1.28
C ALA A 68 6.24 0.44 -2.73
N MET A 69 7.40 -0.02 -3.20
CA MET A 69 7.84 0.15 -4.58
C MET A 69 6.96 -0.63 -5.56
N PHE A 70 6.63 -1.87 -5.23
CA PHE A 70 5.78 -2.72 -6.07
C PHE A 70 4.39 -2.13 -6.25
N GLN A 71 3.80 -1.54 -5.20
CA GLN A 71 2.51 -0.85 -5.28
C GLN A 71 2.49 0.25 -6.35
N GLN A 72 3.63 0.91 -6.60
CA GLN A 72 3.77 1.88 -7.68
C GLN A 72 4.09 1.20 -9.02
N TRP A 73 5.03 0.27 -9.03
CA TRP A 73 5.51 -0.39 -10.25
C TRP A 73 4.54 -1.44 -10.81
N CYS A 74 3.45 -1.75 -10.10
CA CYS A 74 2.35 -2.51 -10.68
C CYS A 74 1.68 -1.78 -11.86
N GLY A 75 2.06 -0.53 -12.16
CA GLY A 75 1.70 0.17 -13.39
C GLY A 75 0.36 0.92 -13.35
N ILE A 76 -0.40 0.86 -12.26
CA ILE A 76 -1.73 1.49 -12.21
C ILE A 76 -1.65 3.03 -12.34
N ASN A 77 -0.60 3.66 -11.78
CA ASN A 77 -0.42 5.10 -11.88
C ASN A 77 -0.18 5.56 -13.32
N VAL A 78 0.31 4.69 -14.18
CA VAL A 78 0.40 4.95 -15.63
C VAL A 78 -0.98 5.14 -16.22
N ILE A 79 -1.95 4.30 -15.84
CA ILE A 79 -3.34 4.41 -16.33
C ILE A 79 -3.93 5.77 -15.92
N PHE A 80 -3.68 6.24 -14.70
CA PHE A 80 -4.19 7.54 -14.25
C PHE A 80 -3.46 8.72 -14.88
N ASN A 81 -2.12 8.70 -14.92
CA ASN A 81 -1.31 9.82 -15.38
C ASN A 81 -1.34 9.99 -16.92
N TYR A 82 -1.52 8.90 -17.65
CA TYR A 82 -1.52 8.84 -19.09
C TYR A 82 -2.85 8.32 -19.66
N ALA A 83 -3.94 8.55 -18.93
CA ALA A 83 -5.28 8.12 -19.34
C ALA A 83 -5.66 8.66 -20.71
N GLN A 84 -5.28 9.88 -21.03
CA GLN A 84 -5.55 10.50 -22.34
C GLN A 84 -4.90 9.69 -23.45
N GLU A 85 -3.59 9.41 -23.37
CA GLU A 85 -2.87 8.66 -24.39
C GLU A 85 -3.37 7.21 -24.53
N ILE A 86 -3.78 6.60 -23.41
CA ILE A 86 -4.34 5.24 -23.39
C ILE A 86 -5.70 5.19 -24.11
N PHE A 87 -6.59 6.15 -23.85
CA PHE A 87 -7.89 6.19 -24.48
C PHE A 87 -7.84 6.70 -25.92
N GLU A 88 -6.88 7.59 -26.25
CA GLU A 88 -6.61 7.98 -27.64
C GLU A 88 -6.14 6.79 -28.48
N ALA A 89 -5.21 5.98 -27.95
CA ALA A 89 -4.77 4.73 -28.60
C ALA A 89 -5.92 3.71 -28.75
N ALA A 90 -6.91 3.75 -27.84
CA ALA A 90 -8.13 2.94 -27.93
C ALA A 90 -9.16 3.50 -28.91
N GLY A 91 -8.88 4.64 -29.58
CA GLY A 91 -9.71 5.20 -30.64
C GLY A 91 -10.85 6.09 -30.15
N TYR A 92 -10.80 6.61 -28.93
CA TYR A 92 -11.78 7.57 -28.43
C TYR A 92 -11.45 8.99 -28.90
N ASP A 93 -12.48 9.78 -29.20
CA ASP A 93 -12.39 11.20 -29.41
C ASP A 93 -12.20 11.96 -28.08
N VAL A 94 -11.92 13.25 -28.11
CA VAL A 94 -11.65 14.06 -26.92
C VAL A 94 -12.80 14.00 -25.91
N SER A 95 -14.05 14.05 -26.37
CA SER A 95 -15.22 13.97 -25.49
C SER A 95 -15.35 12.60 -24.83
N GLY A 96 -15.13 11.53 -25.57
CA GLY A 96 -15.12 10.15 -25.06
C GLY A 96 -13.98 9.90 -24.07
N MET A 97 -12.78 10.45 -24.33
CA MET A 97 -11.65 10.37 -23.39
C MET A 97 -11.97 11.02 -22.06
N MET A 98 -12.51 12.25 -22.08
CA MET A 98 -12.89 12.95 -20.85
C MET A 98 -13.94 12.19 -20.04
N LEU A 99 -14.96 11.65 -20.73
CA LEU A 99 -15.99 10.81 -20.07
C LEU A 99 -15.37 9.56 -19.44
N ASN A 100 -14.47 8.88 -20.14
CA ASN A 100 -13.82 7.67 -19.65
C ASN A 100 -12.93 7.95 -18.44
N ILE A 101 -12.24 9.11 -18.39
CA ILE A 101 -11.48 9.56 -17.23
C ILE A 101 -12.39 9.73 -16.00
N VAL A 102 -13.57 10.33 -16.19
CA VAL A 102 -14.56 10.47 -15.10
C VAL A 102 -15.06 9.09 -14.63
N ILE A 103 -15.37 8.20 -15.56
CA ILE A 103 -15.81 6.84 -15.25
C ILE A 103 -14.72 6.09 -14.47
N THR A 104 -13.44 6.20 -14.85
CA THR A 104 -12.33 5.58 -14.12
C THR A 104 -12.23 6.10 -12.68
N GLY A 105 -12.43 7.40 -12.48
CA GLY A 105 -12.48 8.01 -11.14
C GLY A 105 -13.62 7.49 -10.29
N ILE A 106 -14.83 7.35 -10.86
CA ILE A 106 -16.00 6.79 -10.17
C ILE A 106 -15.75 5.33 -9.79
N VAL A 107 -15.25 4.52 -10.71
CA VAL A 107 -14.91 3.10 -10.44
C VAL A 107 -13.88 2.99 -9.33
N ASN A 108 -12.82 3.79 -9.38
CA ASN A 108 -11.81 3.83 -8.33
C ASN A 108 -12.43 4.15 -6.95
N LEU A 109 -13.28 5.17 -6.87
CA LEU A 109 -13.97 5.55 -5.63
C LEU A 109 -14.87 4.42 -5.10
N VAL A 110 -15.72 3.85 -5.95
CA VAL A 110 -16.66 2.78 -5.55
C VAL A 110 -15.90 1.57 -5.02
N PHE A 111 -14.86 1.10 -5.73
CA PHE A 111 -14.09 -0.07 -5.31
C PHE A 111 -13.20 0.21 -4.10
N THR A 112 -12.76 1.44 -3.89
CA THR A 112 -12.08 1.84 -2.63
C THR A 112 -13.04 1.76 -1.43
N LEU A 113 -14.30 2.16 -1.59
CA LEU A 113 -15.32 2.00 -0.53
C LEU A 113 -15.62 0.52 -0.25
N VAL A 114 -15.67 -0.31 -1.28
CA VAL A 114 -15.80 -1.78 -1.12
C VAL A 114 -14.61 -2.36 -0.37
N ALA A 115 -13.40 -1.87 -0.65
CA ALA A 115 -12.18 -2.32 0.00
C ALA A 115 -12.23 -2.18 1.52
N ILE A 116 -12.76 -1.08 2.05
CA ILE A 116 -12.86 -0.83 3.49
C ILE A 116 -13.55 -2.00 4.22
N ASN A 117 -14.61 -2.55 3.62
CA ASN A 117 -15.34 -3.68 4.21
C ASN A 117 -14.67 -5.05 3.92
N THR A 118 -13.85 -5.12 2.89
CA THR A 118 -13.27 -6.39 2.41
C THR A 118 -11.95 -6.72 3.10
N VAL A 119 -11.15 -5.70 3.42
CA VAL A 119 -9.81 -5.84 4.02
C VAL A 119 -9.86 -6.63 5.34
N ASP A 120 -10.83 -6.33 6.20
CA ASP A 120 -10.95 -7.00 7.51
C ASP A 120 -11.54 -8.41 7.41
N ARG A 121 -12.29 -8.70 6.34
CA ARG A 121 -12.93 -10.02 6.16
C ARG A 121 -11.99 -11.03 5.52
N TRP A 122 -11.28 -10.66 4.47
CA TRP A 122 -10.50 -11.60 3.65
C TRP A 122 -9.04 -11.75 4.11
N GLY A 123 -8.50 -10.77 4.84
CA GLY A 123 -7.10 -10.74 5.25
C GLY A 123 -6.20 -10.03 4.24
N ARG A 124 -4.99 -9.70 4.70
CA ARG A 124 -4.08 -8.83 3.93
C ARG A 124 -3.39 -9.60 2.81
N ARG A 125 -2.88 -10.79 3.10
CA ARG A 125 -2.13 -11.62 2.13
C ARG A 125 -3.00 -12.08 0.95
N PRO A 126 -4.18 -12.68 1.12
CA PRO A 126 -5.03 -13.09 0.00
C PRO A 126 -5.41 -11.93 -0.91
N LEU A 127 -5.69 -10.75 -0.34
CA LEU A 127 -6.04 -9.59 -1.13
C LEU A 127 -4.84 -9.02 -1.92
N MET A 128 -3.63 -9.02 -1.34
CA MET A 128 -2.42 -8.65 -2.08
C MET A 128 -2.16 -9.58 -3.26
N LEU A 129 -2.34 -10.89 -3.07
CA LEU A 129 -2.19 -11.89 -4.11
C LEU A 129 -3.29 -11.78 -5.19
N LEU A 130 -4.53 -11.55 -4.80
CA LEU A 130 -5.63 -11.31 -5.71
C LEU A 130 -5.39 -10.04 -6.54
N GLY A 131 -4.89 -8.97 -5.91
CA GLY A 131 -4.55 -7.73 -6.60
C GLY A 131 -3.44 -7.89 -7.62
N SER A 132 -2.30 -8.45 -7.20
CA SER A 132 -1.15 -8.65 -8.09
C SER A 132 -1.44 -9.65 -9.21
N GLY A 133 -2.13 -10.76 -8.91
CA GLY A 133 -2.55 -11.75 -9.90
C GLY A 133 -3.63 -11.21 -10.84
N GLY A 134 -4.61 -10.47 -10.32
CA GLY A 134 -5.63 -9.82 -11.13
C GLY A 134 -5.06 -8.78 -12.09
N LEU A 135 -4.13 -7.94 -11.62
CA LEU A 135 -3.43 -6.99 -12.49
C LEU A 135 -2.57 -7.69 -13.55
N MET A 136 -1.87 -8.76 -13.19
CA MET A 136 -1.11 -9.57 -14.14
C MET A 136 -2.00 -10.04 -15.30
N VAL A 137 -3.15 -10.61 -14.99
CA VAL A 137 -4.09 -11.11 -16.01
C VAL A 137 -4.69 -9.96 -16.82
N THR A 138 -5.13 -8.89 -16.17
CA THR A 138 -5.72 -7.74 -16.88
C THR A 138 -4.72 -7.04 -17.80
N TYR A 139 -3.45 -6.90 -17.40
CA TYR A 139 -2.43 -6.32 -18.28
C TYR A 139 -2.03 -7.26 -19.42
N ALA A 140 -2.02 -8.57 -19.22
CA ALA A 140 -1.84 -9.51 -20.30
C ALA A 140 -2.96 -9.37 -21.35
N ILE A 141 -4.21 -9.26 -20.91
CA ILE A 141 -5.37 -9.02 -21.78
C ILE A 141 -5.27 -7.64 -22.44
N LEU A 142 -4.95 -6.59 -21.70
CA LEU A 142 -4.86 -5.22 -22.21
C LEU A 142 -3.77 -5.09 -23.29
N GLY A 143 -2.58 -5.66 -23.03
CA GLY A 143 -1.51 -5.73 -24.02
C GLY A 143 -1.93 -6.47 -25.29
N SER A 144 -2.69 -7.57 -25.12
CA SER A 144 -3.24 -8.33 -26.26
C SER A 144 -4.31 -7.52 -27.03
N CYS A 145 -5.16 -6.76 -26.33
CA CYS A 145 -6.12 -5.87 -27.00
C CYS A 145 -5.40 -4.86 -27.91
N TYR A 146 -4.33 -4.23 -27.45
CA TYR A 146 -3.54 -3.32 -28.28
C TYR A 146 -2.80 -4.03 -29.40
N TYR A 147 -2.30 -5.23 -29.16
CA TYR A 147 -1.62 -6.03 -30.20
C TYR A 147 -2.55 -6.41 -31.37
N PHE A 148 -3.80 -6.77 -31.07
CA PHE A 148 -4.82 -7.11 -32.06
C PHE A 148 -5.61 -5.86 -32.53
N GLU A 149 -5.17 -4.66 -32.19
CA GLU A 149 -5.81 -3.39 -32.55
C GLU A 149 -7.30 -3.31 -32.15
N LEU A 150 -7.68 -4.01 -31.07
CA LEU A 150 -9.03 -3.91 -30.52
C LEU A 150 -9.21 -2.52 -29.91
N LYS A 151 -10.36 -1.91 -30.19
CA LYS A 151 -10.67 -0.52 -29.81
C LYS A 151 -12.00 -0.41 -29.07
N GLY A 152 -12.23 0.77 -28.51
CA GLY A 152 -13.52 1.13 -27.92
C GLY A 152 -13.79 0.42 -26.58
N ILE A 153 -15.02 -0.03 -26.42
CA ILE A 153 -15.57 -0.51 -25.14
C ILE A 153 -14.79 -1.67 -24.52
N ILE A 154 -14.15 -2.52 -25.33
CA ILE A 154 -13.38 -3.67 -24.85
C ILE A 154 -12.17 -3.20 -24.06
N VAL A 155 -11.39 -2.26 -24.62
CA VAL A 155 -10.22 -1.68 -23.94
C VAL A 155 -10.65 -0.95 -22.67
N LEU A 156 -11.73 -0.16 -22.72
CA LEU A 156 -12.29 0.52 -21.55
C LEU A 156 -12.65 -0.48 -20.46
N ALA A 157 -13.36 -1.56 -20.79
CA ALA A 157 -13.77 -2.56 -19.80
C ALA A 157 -12.56 -3.22 -19.10
N VAL A 158 -11.51 -3.53 -19.85
CA VAL A 158 -10.27 -4.11 -19.28
C VAL A 158 -9.54 -3.10 -18.38
N VAL A 159 -9.46 -1.83 -18.81
CA VAL A 159 -8.88 -0.74 -18.00
C VAL A 159 -9.65 -0.56 -16.69
N LEU A 160 -10.99 -0.50 -16.77
CA LEU A 160 -11.84 -0.39 -15.58
C LEU A 160 -11.68 -1.60 -14.64
N THR A 161 -11.51 -2.80 -15.17
CA THR A 161 -11.25 -4.01 -14.38
C THR A 161 -9.91 -3.93 -13.66
N ALA A 162 -8.86 -3.43 -14.32
CA ALA A 162 -7.55 -3.21 -13.68
C ALA A 162 -7.66 -2.21 -12.51
N ILE A 163 -8.36 -1.08 -12.73
CA ILE A 163 -8.58 -0.05 -11.71
C ILE A 163 -9.38 -0.61 -10.54
N ALA A 164 -10.46 -1.32 -10.79
CA ALA A 164 -11.31 -1.95 -9.77
C ALA A 164 -10.50 -2.96 -8.94
N CYS A 165 -9.73 -3.82 -9.60
CA CYS A 165 -8.87 -4.79 -8.95
C CYS A 165 -7.84 -4.12 -8.03
N TYR A 166 -7.14 -3.10 -8.51
CA TYR A 166 -6.17 -2.35 -7.72
C TYR A 166 -6.80 -1.62 -6.55
N ALA A 167 -7.89 -0.87 -6.78
CA ALA A 167 -8.55 -0.06 -5.78
C ALA A 167 -9.11 -0.90 -4.62
N MET A 168 -9.58 -2.12 -4.92
CA MET A 168 -10.10 -3.03 -3.91
C MET A 168 -8.99 -3.76 -3.13
N THR A 169 -7.77 -3.80 -3.63
CA THR A 169 -6.71 -4.67 -3.10
C THR A 169 -5.44 -3.88 -2.74
N LEU A 170 -4.52 -3.70 -3.70
CA LEU A 170 -3.19 -3.15 -3.47
C LEU A 170 -3.21 -1.72 -2.91
N ALA A 171 -4.17 -0.89 -3.32
CA ALA A 171 -4.23 0.50 -2.89
C ALA A 171 -4.35 0.67 -1.36
N PRO A 172 -5.38 0.11 -0.69
CA PRO A 172 -5.52 0.23 0.75
C PRO A 172 -4.59 -0.71 1.53
N ILE A 173 -4.39 -1.94 1.04
CA ILE A 173 -3.73 -2.99 1.81
C ILE A 173 -2.24 -2.71 1.99
N THR A 174 -1.58 -2.08 1.03
CA THR A 174 -0.18 -1.68 1.17
C THR A 174 0.03 -0.85 2.44
N TRP A 175 -0.82 0.14 2.69
CA TRP A 175 -0.70 1.01 3.86
C TRP A 175 -0.99 0.28 5.17
N VAL A 176 -2.04 -0.55 5.18
CA VAL A 176 -2.39 -1.37 6.34
C VAL A 176 -1.24 -2.33 6.67
N LEU A 177 -0.76 -3.08 5.67
CA LEU A 177 0.30 -4.05 5.85
C LEU A 177 1.60 -3.40 6.32
N LEU A 178 2.01 -2.26 5.74
CA LEU A 178 3.19 -1.52 6.19
C LEU A 178 3.06 -1.07 7.65
N SER A 179 1.86 -0.69 8.10
CA SER A 179 1.65 -0.31 9.49
C SER A 179 1.66 -1.50 10.45
N GLU A 180 1.34 -2.71 9.98
CA GLU A 180 1.26 -3.94 10.78
C GLU A 180 2.58 -4.72 10.87
N ILE A 181 3.48 -4.59 9.87
CA ILE A 181 4.73 -5.36 9.85
C ILE A 181 5.84 -4.74 10.69
N PHE A 182 5.75 -3.44 11.00
CA PHE A 182 6.81 -2.74 11.74
C PHE A 182 6.53 -2.69 13.25
N PRO A 183 7.51 -3.08 14.10
CA PRO A 183 7.41 -2.90 15.55
C PRO A 183 7.18 -1.44 15.92
N ASN A 184 6.41 -1.20 16.99
CA ASN A 184 6.03 0.14 17.46
C ASN A 184 7.24 1.07 17.60
N ARG A 185 8.35 0.55 18.15
CA ARG A 185 9.59 1.32 18.44
C ARG A 185 10.23 1.96 17.21
N VAL A 186 10.12 1.35 16.02
CA VAL A 186 10.77 1.83 14.78
C VAL A 186 9.78 2.16 13.67
N ARG A 187 8.49 1.97 13.91
CA ARG A 187 7.42 2.11 12.91
C ARG A 187 7.46 3.45 12.17
N GLY A 188 7.59 4.56 12.90
CA GLY A 188 7.60 5.90 12.30
C GLY A 188 8.73 6.06 11.28
N THR A 189 9.95 5.68 11.65
CA THR A 189 11.13 5.80 10.79
C THR A 189 11.10 4.80 9.64
N ALA A 190 10.68 3.54 9.89
CA ALA A 190 10.54 2.52 8.86
C ALA A 190 9.47 2.90 7.83
N MET A 191 8.31 3.40 8.28
CA MET A 191 7.27 3.93 7.40
C MET A 191 7.78 5.09 6.54
N SER A 192 8.54 6.02 7.10
CA SER A 192 9.11 7.15 6.37
C SER A 192 10.04 6.68 5.24
N LEU A 193 10.87 5.65 5.49
CA LEU A 193 11.72 5.04 4.47
C LEU A 193 10.89 4.39 3.35
N CYS A 194 9.85 3.62 3.71
CA CYS A 194 8.97 2.98 2.74
C CYS A 194 8.22 4.01 1.88
N VAL A 195 7.72 5.10 2.50
CA VAL A 195 7.03 6.19 1.79
C VAL A 195 8.00 6.92 0.86
N SER A 196 9.23 7.17 1.29
CA SER A 196 10.26 7.79 0.44
C SER A 196 10.57 6.89 -0.77
N ALA A 197 10.76 5.58 -0.55
CA ALA A 197 10.98 4.61 -1.62
C ALA A 197 9.78 4.54 -2.58
N LEU A 198 8.55 4.60 -2.07
CA LEU A 198 7.32 4.63 -2.85
C LEU A 198 7.28 5.84 -3.80
N TRP A 199 7.57 7.04 -3.30
CA TRP A 199 7.56 8.25 -4.13
C TRP A 199 8.70 8.28 -5.16
N ILE A 200 9.88 7.76 -4.80
CA ILE A 200 10.98 7.57 -5.76
C ILE A 200 10.56 6.58 -6.86
N ALA A 201 9.94 5.46 -6.48
CA ALA A 201 9.43 4.48 -7.44
C ALA A 201 8.34 5.06 -8.35
N CYS A 202 7.44 5.90 -7.81
CA CYS A 202 6.42 6.61 -8.57
C CYS A 202 7.05 7.58 -9.58
N PHE A 203 8.05 8.35 -9.16
CA PHE A 203 8.79 9.25 -10.04
C PHE A 203 9.47 8.49 -11.19
N VAL A 204 10.21 7.42 -10.86
CA VAL A 204 10.89 6.58 -11.86
C VAL A 204 9.88 5.99 -12.85
N LEU A 205 8.75 5.44 -12.36
CA LEU A 205 7.69 4.92 -13.20
C LEU A 205 7.16 5.97 -14.18
N THR A 206 6.84 7.16 -13.67
CA THR A 206 6.25 8.23 -14.48
C THR A 206 7.21 8.71 -15.57
N VAL A 207 8.49 8.92 -15.23
CA VAL A 207 9.50 9.37 -16.21
C VAL A 207 9.83 8.29 -17.24
N THR A 208 9.86 7.03 -16.84
CA THR A 208 10.24 5.90 -17.74
C THR A 208 9.10 5.43 -18.62
N PHE A 209 7.85 5.76 -18.32
CA PHE A 209 6.71 5.29 -19.12
C PHE A 209 6.79 5.72 -20.57
N LYS A 210 6.99 7.01 -20.86
CA LYS A 210 7.05 7.50 -22.25
C LYS A 210 8.15 6.83 -23.08
N PRO A 211 9.41 6.80 -22.66
CA PRO A 211 10.45 6.09 -23.40
C PRO A 211 10.14 4.59 -23.57
N ILE A 212 9.59 3.92 -22.58
CA ILE A 212 9.18 2.51 -22.69
C ILE A 212 8.07 2.35 -23.70
N ASN A 213 7.05 3.21 -23.67
CA ASN A 213 5.92 3.14 -24.61
C ASN A 213 6.34 3.45 -26.05
N VAL A 214 7.31 4.33 -26.26
CA VAL A 214 7.88 4.60 -27.59
C VAL A 214 8.66 3.39 -28.10
N ALA A 215 9.42 2.71 -27.22
CA ALA A 215 10.28 1.59 -27.61
C ALA A 215 9.49 0.29 -27.83
N LEU A 216 8.51 -0.02 -26.99
CA LEU A 216 7.79 -1.30 -26.99
C LEU A 216 6.36 -1.20 -27.57
N GLY A 217 5.88 0.02 -27.81
CA GLY A 217 4.48 0.27 -28.11
C GLY A 217 3.55 0.04 -26.92
N ALA A 218 2.26 0.33 -27.08
CA ALA A 218 1.28 0.16 -26.02
C ALA A 218 1.15 -1.30 -25.57
N SER A 219 1.11 -2.24 -26.50
CA SER A 219 1.02 -3.67 -26.22
C SER A 219 2.20 -4.18 -25.38
N GLY A 220 3.44 -3.89 -25.82
CA GLY A 220 4.65 -4.32 -25.12
C GLY A 220 4.78 -3.69 -23.73
N THR A 221 4.35 -2.44 -23.58
CA THR A 221 4.36 -1.73 -22.30
C THR A 221 3.44 -2.41 -21.28
N PHE A 222 2.21 -2.76 -21.66
CA PHE A 222 1.28 -3.44 -20.73
C PHE A 222 1.73 -4.88 -20.43
N TRP A 223 2.31 -5.60 -21.39
CA TRP A 223 2.92 -6.91 -21.10
C TRP A 223 4.08 -6.81 -20.14
N LEU A 224 4.93 -5.76 -20.24
CA LEU A 224 5.99 -5.50 -19.28
C LEU A 224 5.43 -5.30 -17.86
N TYR A 225 4.37 -4.49 -17.70
CA TYR A 225 3.72 -4.34 -16.40
C TYR A 225 3.08 -5.64 -15.91
N GLY A 226 2.54 -6.46 -16.80
CA GLY A 226 2.08 -7.81 -16.48
C GLY A 226 3.18 -8.71 -15.91
N VAL A 227 4.38 -8.66 -16.49
CA VAL A 227 5.57 -9.39 -15.98
C VAL A 227 6.00 -8.83 -14.61
N ILE A 228 6.01 -7.52 -14.43
CA ILE A 228 6.31 -6.92 -13.12
C ILE A 228 5.29 -7.37 -12.06
N CYS A 229 4.00 -7.43 -12.40
CA CYS A 229 2.96 -7.95 -11.52
C CYS A 229 3.15 -9.45 -11.21
N LEU A 230 3.60 -10.26 -12.17
CA LEU A 230 3.94 -11.66 -11.95
C LEU A 230 5.11 -11.81 -10.95
N ILE A 231 6.17 -11.04 -11.15
CA ILE A 231 7.32 -11.03 -10.21
C ILE A 231 6.85 -10.60 -8.82
N GLY A 232 6.07 -9.52 -8.74
CA GLY A 232 5.48 -9.06 -7.49
C GLY A 232 4.62 -10.13 -6.82
N PHE A 233 3.74 -10.79 -7.58
CA PHE A 233 2.92 -11.90 -7.09
C PHE A 233 3.77 -13.03 -6.47
N LEU A 234 4.83 -13.46 -7.15
CA LEU A 234 5.72 -14.52 -6.67
C LEU A 234 6.44 -14.12 -5.38
N VAL A 235 6.94 -12.89 -5.30
CA VAL A 235 7.60 -12.38 -4.08
C VAL A 235 6.61 -12.25 -2.93
N LEU A 236 5.41 -11.69 -3.18
CA LEU A 236 4.35 -11.58 -2.18
C LEU A 236 3.92 -12.96 -1.67
N TYR A 237 3.76 -13.93 -2.58
CA TYR A 237 3.41 -15.31 -2.23
C TYR A 237 4.47 -15.95 -1.33
N ALA A 238 5.76 -15.74 -1.62
CA ALA A 238 6.87 -16.35 -0.92
C ALA A 238 7.24 -15.67 0.42
N ARG A 239 7.04 -14.34 0.52
CA ARG A 239 7.63 -13.54 1.60
C ARG A 239 6.63 -12.85 2.52
N VAL A 240 5.40 -12.60 2.08
CA VAL A 240 4.42 -11.88 2.89
C VAL A 240 3.63 -12.86 3.75
N PRO A 241 3.72 -12.75 5.08
CA PRO A 241 2.88 -13.53 5.98
C PRO A 241 1.44 -12.97 6.02
N GLU A 242 0.50 -13.76 6.51
CA GLU A 242 -0.82 -13.23 6.86
C GLU A 242 -0.74 -12.50 8.20
N THR A 243 -1.19 -11.26 8.21
CA THR A 243 -1.14 -10.41 9.41
C THR A 243 -2.47 -10.33 10.16
N LYS A 244 -3.55 -10.79 9.52
CA LYS A 244 -4.90 -10.75 10.12
C LYS A 244 -4.95 -11.53 11.42
N ASN A 245 -5.46 -10.89 12.48
CA ASN A 245 -5.64 -11.47 13.83
C ASN A 245 -4.34 -11.95 14.50
N LYS A 246 -3.18 -11.46 14.09
CA LYS A 246 -1.89 -11.76 14.73
C LYS A 246 -1.39 -10.55 15.51
N SER A 247 -0.70 -10.82 16.62
CA SER A 247 0.03 -9.78 17.34
C SER A 247 1.30 -9.37 16.58
N LEU A 248 1.80 -8.17 16.87
CA LEU A 248 3.03 -7.66 16.23
C LEU A 248 4.23 -8.58 16.50
N GLU A 249 4.32 -9.15 17.70
CA GLU A 249 5.38 -10.09 18.11
C GLU A 249 5.30 -11.41 17.34
N GLU A 250 4.10 -11.88 17.02
CA GLU A 250 3.90 -13.08 16.20
C GLU A 250 4.33 -12.84 14.76
N ILE A 251 3.97 -11.68 14.19
CA ILE A 251 4.35 -11.29 12.83
C ILE A 251 5.89 -11.14 12.74
N GLU A 252 6.52 -10.51 13.71
CA GLU A 252 7.98 -10.35 13.77
C GLU A 252 8.67 -11.72 13.84
N ARG A 253 8.15 -12.65 14.66
CA ARG A 253 8.66 -14.01 14.77
C ARG A 253 8.56 -14.80 13.46
N GLU A 254 7.45 -14.69 12.73
CA GLU A 254 7.27 -15.35 11.44
C GLU A 254 8.23 -14.82 10.38
N LEU A 255 8.36 -13.49 10.28
CA LEU A 255 9.26 -12.84 9.33
C LEU A 255 10.74 -13.17 9.61
N THR A 256 11.10 -13.41 10.87
CA THR A 256 12.47 -13.74 11.26
C THR A 256 12.79 -15.23 11.17
N LYS A 257 11.78 -16.13 11.26
CA LYS A 257 11.95 -17.58 11.14
C LYS A 257 11.96 -18.09 9.70
N SER A 258 11.37 -17.36 8.77
CA SER A 258 11.25 -17.71 7.34
C SER A 258 12.52 -17.46 6.53
N SER A 259 13.70 -17.47 7.17
CA SER A 259 15.00 -17.22 6.53
C SER A 259 15.96 -18.35 6.72
#